data_c885b7ba5860646ae0a46650cce195a2
#
_entry.id   c885b7ba5860646ae0a46650cce195a2
#
_cell.length_a   1.000
_cell.length_b   1.000
_cell.length_c   1.000
_cell.angle_alpha   90.00
_cell.angle_beta   90.00
_cell.angle_gamma   90.00
#
_symmetry.space_group_name_H-M   'P 1'
#
loop_
_entity.id
_entity.type
_entity.pdbx_description
1 polymer ?
#
loop_
_entity_poly.entity_id
_entity_poly.type
_entity_poly.pdbx_seq_one_letter_code
_entity_poly.pdbx_strand_id
1 'polypeptide(L)'
;MSIAAWKSFADLNLEEARKNRFDSLHDCFIRELRDGARPVHPDPGMLTSPCDAIVGQCGAVQGVWLVQAKGFPYTLLDLLGDPELVRTYLDGCYVTLRITSSMYHRFHAPHDCRVAQVNYISGDTWNVNPVALRRIENLFCKNERAVIRTVLETSGYPVTLVPVAAVLVASIRLHCLGERFHLRYRGPNVIPCTARYAKGQEMGWFEHGSTIIVFAPAGFRLAPGVREGRIIRCGQSLMALPGNAGPAASAGGL
;
A
#
# COMPACT_ATOMS: atom_id res chain seq x y z
N MET A 1 -20.21 -18.04 6.51
CA MET A 1 -19.52 -18.52 5.28
C MET A 1 -18.32 -19.33 5.73
N SER A 2 -18.09 -20.52 5.16
CA SER A 2 -16.91 -21.33 5.49
C SER A 2 -15.72 -20.99 4.57
N ILE A 3 -14.48 -21.32 4.98
CA ILE A 3 -13.28 -21.16 4.15
C ILE A 3 -13.42 -21.96 2.83
N ALA A 4 -14.05 -23.15 2.88
CA ALA A 4 -14.33 -23.94 1.69
C ALA A 4 -15.26 -23.21 0.72
N ALA A 5 -16.32 -22.58 1.21
CA ALA A 5 -17.19 -21.74 0.40
C ALA A 5 -16.44 -20.53 -0.17
N TRP A 6 -15.58 -19.89 0.63
CA TRP A 6 -14.77 -18.76 0.14
C TRP A 6 -13.83 -19.17 -1.00
N LYS A 7 -13.18 -20.34 -0.92
CA LYS A 7 -12.36 -20.90 -2.00
C LYS A 7 -13.14 -21.10 -3.30
N SER A 8 -14.44 -21.40 -3.25
CA SER A 8 -15.25 -21.64 -4.44
C SER A 8 -15.70 -20.36 -5.17
N PHE A 9 -15.70 -19.21 -4.47
CA PHE A 9 -16.14 -17.92 -5.02
C PHE A 9 -15.01 -16.90 -5.24
N ALA A 10 -13.83 -17.15 -4.67
CA ALA A 10 -12.67 -16.29 -4.80
C ALA A 10 -11.44 -17.13 -5.15
N ASP A 11 -10.54 -16.55 -5.91
CA ASP A 11 -9.24 -17.17 -6.22
C ASP A 11 -8.34 -17.14 -4.97
N LEU A 12 -8.71 -17.95 -3.97
CA LEU A 12 -8.04 -18.03 -2.68
C LEU A 12 -6.99 -19.15 -2.71
N ASN A 13 -5.73 -18.77 -2.92
CA ASN A 13 -4.61 -19.67 -2.80
C ASN A 13 -4.05 -19.66 -1.37
N LEU A 14 -3.99 -20.83 -0.73
CA LEU A 14 -3.45 -21.03 0.61
C LEU A 14 -2.18 -21.89 0.62
N GLU A 15 -1.64 -22.29 -0.53
CA GLU A 15 -0.45 -23.13 -0.63
C GLU A 15 0.79 -22.47 -0.04
N GLU A 16 0.86 -21.14 -0.12
CA GLU A 16 1.96 -20.33 0.43
C GLU A 16 1.75 -19.97 1.90
N ALA A 17 0.60 -20.27 2.50
CA ALA A 17 0.31 -19.96 3.89
C ALA A 17 1.21 -20.76 4.84
N ARG A 18 1.62 -20.11 5.96
CA ARG A 18 2.42 -20.77 7.02
C ARG A 18 1.61 -21.85 7.73
N LYS A 19 0.30 -21.62 7.94
CA LYS A 19 -0.63 -22.57 8.52
C LYS A 19 -1.39 -23.35 7.44
N ASN A 20 -1.64 -24.62 7.68
CA ASN A 20 -2.48 -25.47 6.83
C ASN A 20 -3.96 -25.49 7.24
N ARG A 21 -4.27 -25.03 8.48
CA ARG A 21 -5.62 -24.95 9.05
C ARG A 21 -5.82 -23.59 9.69
N PHE A 22 -7.02 -23.06 9.59
CA PHE A 22 -7.42 -21.77 10.12
C PHE A 22 -8.67 -21.93 10.99
N ASP A 23 -8.66 -21.27 12.14
CA ASP A 23 -9.74 -21.36 13.12
C ASP A 23 -10.97 -20.53 12.72
N SER A 24 -10.77 -19.54 11.85
CA SER A 24 -11.82 -18.64 11.38
C SER A 24 -11.50 -18.05 10.00
N LEU A 25 -12.50 -17.41 9.37
CA LEU A 25 -12.29 -16.62 8.16
C LEU A 25 -11.31 -15.45 8.42
N HIS A 26 -11.38 -14.85 9.60
CA HIS A 26 -10.48 -13.78 10.00
C HIS A 26 -9.03 -14.29 10.11
N ASP A 27 -8.80 -15.43 10.78
CA ASP A 27 -7.46 -16.06 10.87
C ASP A 27 -6.89 -16.38 9.48
N CYS A 28 -7.76 -16.85 8.56
CA CYS A 28 -7.36 -17.07 7.17
C CYS A 28 -7.05 -15.76 6.43
N PHE A 29 -7.79 -14.69 6.69
CA PHE A 29 -7.62 -13.40 6.05
C PHE A 29 -6.29 -12.75 6.43
N ILE A 30 -5.95 -12.74 7.73
CA ILE A 30 -4.70 -12.16 8.26
C ILE A 30 -3.51 -13.13 8.22
N ARG A 31 -3.61 -14.21 7.46
CA ARG A 31 -2.62 -15.29 7.40
C ARG A 31 -1.20 -14.78 7.19
N GLU A 32 -0.26 -15.48 7.76
CA GLU A 32 1.16 -15.37 7.43
C GLU A 32 1.51 -16.29 6.26
N LEU A 33 2.52 -15.91 5.50
CA LEU A 33 3.10 -16.75 4.46
C LEU A 33 4.33 -17.49 4.99
N ARG A 34 4.70 -18.58 4.32
CA ARG A 34 5.95 -19.30 4.60
C ARG A 34 7.14 -18.42 4.26
N ASP A 35 8.23 -18.64 4.96
CA ASP A 35 9.48 -17.93 4.69
C ASP A 35 9.91 -18.17 3.24
N GLY A 36 10.33 -17.09 2.56
CA GLY A 36 10.70 -17.13 1.14
C GLY A 36 9.55 -17.10 0.14
N ALA A 37 8.27 -17.15 0.56
CA ALA A 37 7.12 -17.04 -0.35
C ALA A 37 7.02 -15.68 -1.08
N ARG A 38 7.66 -14.66 -0.53
CA ARG A 38 7.78 -13.33 -1.15
C ARG A 38 9.23 -12.91 -1.19
N PRO A 39 9.98 -13.37 -2.22
CA PRO A 39 11.37 -12.95 -2.38
C PRO A 39 11.43 -11.44 -2.63
N VAL A 40 12.32 -10.78 -1.88
CA VAL A 40 12.51 -9.34 -1.94
C VAL A 40 13.55 -9.04 -3.02
N HIS A 41 13.24 -8.13 -3.94
CA HIS A 41 14.17 -7.69 -4.98
C HIS A 41 15.44 -7.10 -4.35
N PRO A 42 16.64 -7.61 -4.67
CA PRO A 42 17.86 -7.31 -3.92
C PRO A 42 18.46 -5.92 -4.23
N ASP A 43 18.13 -5.32 -5.36
CA ASP A 43 18.71 -4.03 -5.79
C ASP A 43 18.39 -2.92 -4.78
N PRO A 44 19.40 -2.29 -4.14
CA PRO A 44 19.22 -1.18 -3.21
C PRO A 44 18.72 0.10 -3.90
N GLY A 45 18.79 0.20 -5.21
CA GLY A 45 18.24 1.31 -5.99
C GLY A 45 16.75 1.16 -6.33
N MET A 46 16.07 0.14 -5.76
CA MET A 46 14.67 -0.15 -6.07
C MET A 46 13.81 -0.19 -4.80
N LEU A 47 12.71 0.57 -4.80
CA LEU A 47 11.60 0.30 -3.88
C LEU A 47 10.86 -0.95 -4.34
N THR A 48 10.46 -1.77 -3.38
CA THR A 48 9.64 -2.96 -3.65
C THR A 48 8.18 -2.73 -3.32
N SER A 49 7.29 -3.50 -3.94
CA SER A 49 5.87 -3.50 -3.57
C SER A 49 5.71 -3.90 -2.10
N PRO A 50 5.01 -3.07 -1.31
CA PRO A 50 4.77 -3.39 0.09
C PRO A 50 3.76 -4.53 0.28
N CYS A 51 3.00 -4.92 -0.72
CA CYS A 51 1.93 -5.90 -0.61
C CYS A 51 1.66 -6.64 -1.92
N ASP A 52 0.90 -7.72 -1.84
CA ASP A 52 0.26 -8.34 -3.01
C ASP A 52 -0.91 -7.47 -3.44
N ALA A 53 -0.98 -7.09 -4.70
CA ALA A 53 -2.03 -6.20 -5.18
C ALA A 53 -2.30 -6.31 -6.69
N ILE A 54 -3.42 -5.75 -7.11
CA ILE A 54 -3.63 -5.31 -8.48
C ILE A 54 -3.27 -3.82 -8.50
N VAL A 55 -2.35 -3.44 -9.38
CA VAL A 55 -1.99 -2.03 -9.60
C VAL A 55 -3.22 -1.29 -10.13
N GLY A 56 -3.63 -0.28 -9.41
CA GLY A 56 -4.64 0.69 -9.84
C GLY A 56 -4.00 1.83 -10.63
N GLN A 57 -4.47 3.05 -10.42
CA GLN A 57 -3.85 4.23 -11.02
C GLN A 57 -2.43 4.42 -10.51
N CYS A 58 -1.53 4.77 -11.40
CA CYS A 58 -0.13 5.00 -11.09
C CYS A 58 0.49 5.96 -12.12
N GLY A 59 1.54 6.67 -11.74
CA GLY A 59 2.24 7.62 -12.61
C GLY A 59 2.77 8.82 -11.86
N ALA A 60 3.03 9.90 -12.61
CA ALA A 60 3.42 11.18 -12.04
C ALA A 60 2.24 11.86 -11.33
N VAL A 61 2.53 12.55 -10.25
CA VAL A 61 1.60 13.49 -9.62
C VAL A 61 1.48 14.71 -10.51
N GLN A 62 0.27 15.11 -10.89
CA GLN A 62 0.04 16.25 -11.77
C GLN A 62 -0.32 17.50 -10.93
N GLY A 63 0.69 18.26 -10.54
CA GLY A 63 0.53 19.34 -9.57
C GLY A 63 0.10 18.78 -8.23
N VAL A 64 -1.14 19.05 -7.80
CA VAL A 64 -1.71 18.52 -6.55
C VAL A 64 -2.71 17.39 -6.78
N TRP A 65 -2.94 16.99 -8.04
CA TRP A 65 -4.01 16.09 -8.42
C TRP A 65 -3.53 14.65 -8.61
N LEU A 66 -4.35 13.74 -8.16
CA LEU A 66 -4.25 12.29 -8.33
C LEU A 66 -5.52 11.76 -9.00
N VAL A 67 -5.44 10.58 -9.58
CA VAL A 67 -6.60 9.91 -10.16
C VAL A 67 -6.95 8.67 -9.33
N GLN A 68 -8.20 8.60 -8.87
CA GLN A 68 -8.73 7.44 -8.17
C GLN A 68 -9.12 6.33 -9.16
N ALA A 69 -9.92 6.73 -10.17
CA ALA A 69 -10.35 5.93 -11.30
C ALA A 69 -10.70 6.93 -12.42
N LYS A 70 -10.88 6.45 -13.63
CA LYS A 70 -11.22 7.31 -14.78
C LYS A 70 -12.40 8.24 -14.43
N GLY A 71 -12.16 9.55 -14.45
CA GLY A 71 -13.16 10.59 -14.21
C GLY A 71 -13.27 11.11 -12.77
N PHE A 72 -12.52 10.56 -11.81
CA PHE A 72 -12.56 11.01 -10.40
C PHE A 72 -11.17 11.42 -9.90
N PRO A 73 -10.76 12.67 -10.12
CA PRO A 73 -9.56 13.22 -9.50
C PRO A 73 -9.80 13.51 -8.00
N TYR A 74 -8.73 13.49 -7.21
CA TYR A 74 -8.69 13.95 -5.83
C TYR A 74 -7.35 14.62 -5.55
N THR A 75 -7.26 15.41 -4.48
CA THR A 75 -6.03 16.13 -4.18
C THR A 75 -5.11 15.37 -3.22
N LEU A 76 -3.82 15.64 -3.31
CA LEU A 76 -2.84 15.21 -2.30
C LEU A 76 -3.27 15.63 -0.89
N LEU A 77 -3.79 16.86 -0.74
CA LEU A 77 -4.21 17.39 0.56
C LEU A 77 -5.38 16.60 1.14
N ASP A 78 -6.39 16.28 0.33
CA ASP A 78 -7.55 15.48 0.78
C ASP A 78 -7.11 14.09 1.27
N LEU A 79 -6.11 13.50 0.61
CA LEU A 79 -5.63 12.18 0.98
C LEU A 79 -4.68 12.22 2.19
N LEU A 80 -3.68 13.10 2.17
CA LEU A 80 -2.57 13.10 3.12
C LEU A 80 -2.88 13.92 4.39
N GLY A 81 -3.78 14.90 4.29
CA GLY A 81 -4.17 15.78 5.40
C GLY A 81 -3.06 16.70 5.91
N ASP A 82 -1.96 16.84 5.17
CA ASP A 82 -0.76 17.58 5.58
C ASP A 82 -0.17 18.38 4.42
N PRO A 83 -0.17 19.74 4.49
CA PRO A 83 0.40 20.59 3.44
C PRO A 83 1.90 20.41 3.22
N GLU A 84 2.66 19.98 4.22
CA GLU A 84 4.09 19.68 4.07
C GLU A 84 4.30 18.47 3.17
N LEU A 85 3.51 17.42 3.37
CA LEU A 85 3.55 16.24 2.50
C LEU A 85 3.11 16.56 1.08
N VAL A 86 2.14 17.48 0.90
CA VAL A 86 1.76 17.95 -0.44
C VAL A 86 2.98 18.54 -1.15
N ARG A 87 3.72 19.44 -0.50
CA ARG A 87 4.94 20.02 -1.08
C ARG A 87 6.01 18.99 -1.39
N THR A 88 6.14 17.97 -0.54
CA THR A 88 7.12 16.88 -0.72
C THR A 88 6.87 16.05 -1.97
N TYR A 89 5.60 15.85 -2.33
CA TYR A 89 5.20 14.98 -3.44
C TYR A 89 4.71 15.70 -4.69
N LEU A 90 4.78 17.04 -4.74
CA LEU A 90 4.64 17.77 -5.99
C LEU A 90 5.67 17.25 -6.99
N ASP A 91 5.24 16.99 -8.23
CA ASP A 91 6.06 16.41 -9.30
C ASP A 91 6.69 15.04 -9.00
N GLY A 92 6.25 14.41 -7.92
CA GLY A 92 6.63 13.05 -7.56
C GLY A 92 5.86 11.99 -8.35
N CYS A 93 5.91 10.76 -7.87
CA CYS A 93 5.14 9.67 -8.45
C CYS A 93 4.38 8.88 -7.38
N TYR A 94 3.33 8.18 -7.82
CA TYR A 94 2.51 7.35 -6.94
C TYR A 94 2.09 6.05 -7.62
N VAL A 95 1.76 5.07 -6.80
CA VAL A 95 1.12 3.81 -7.21
C VAL A 95 0.03 3.46 -6.23
N THR A 96 -1.17 3.21 -6.74
CA THR A 96 -2.29 2.65 -5.98
C THR A 96 -2.26 1.14 -6.08
N LEU A 97 -2.19 0.45 -4.95
CA LEU A 97 -2.09 -0.99 -4.82
C LEU A 97 -3.37 -1.52 -4.18
N ARG A 98 -4.29 -2.05 -4.97
CA ARG A 98 -5.56 -2.58 -4.51
C ARG A 98 -5.43 -4.05 -4.14
N ILE A 99 -5.70 -4.37 -2.89
CA ILE A 99 -5.63 -5.73 -2.36
C ILE A 99 -7.05 -6.34 -2.42
N THR A 100 -7.21 -7.45 -3.13
CA THR A 100 -8.50 -8.17 -3.18
C THR A 100 -8.65 -9.06 -1.94
N SER A 101 -9.88 -9.45 -1.60
CA SER A 101 -10.16 -10.23 -0.40
C SER A 101 -9.40 -11.56 -0.31
N SER A 102 -9.05 -12.18 -1.43
CA SER A 102 -8.32 -13.45 -1.48
C SER A 102 -6.80 -13.31 -1.38
N MET A 103 -6.27 -12.10 -1.57
CA MET A 103 -4.83 -11.84 -1.53
C MET A 103 -4.27 -11.89 -0.10
N TYR A 104 -2.97 -11.76 0.00
CA TYR A 104 -2.23 -11.60 1.26
C TYR A 104 -2.42 -10.18 1.79
N HIS A 105 -2.84 -10.02 3.05
CA HIS A 105 -3.25 -8.73 3.63
C HIS A 105 -2.24 -8.11 4.58
N ARG A 106 -1.04 -8.67 4.69
CA ARG A 106 0.07 -8.04 5.41
C ARG A 106 0.86 -7.16 4.46
N PHE A 107 1.48 -6.12 5.00
CA PHE A 107 2.28 -5.20 4.20
C PHE A 107 3.65 -4.97 4.83
N HIS A 108 4.61 -4.66 3.96
CA HIS A 108 6.02 -4.73 4.25
C HIS A 108 6.73 -3.42 3.87
N ALA A 109 7.88 -3.17 4.47
CA ALA A 109 8.71 -2.02 4.16
C ALA A 109 9.23 -2.11 2.71
N PRO A 110 9.00 -1.07 1.89
CA PRO A 110 9.43 -1.07 0.49
C PRO A 110 10.94 -0.95 0.33
N HIS A 111 11.64 -0.55 1.37
CA HIS A 111 13.08 -0.34 1.45
C HIS A 111 13.53 -0.30 2.91
N ASP A 112 14.85 -0.34 3.17
CA ASP A 112 15.38 -0.02 4.48
C ASP A 112 14.97 1.40 4.86
N CYS A 113 14.17 1.53 5.89
CA CYS A 113 13.57 2.82 6.24
C CYS A 113 13.29 2.97 7.73
N ARG A 114 13.20 4.22 8.17
CA ARG A 114 12.71 4.62 9.48
C ARG A 114 11.34 5.25 9.32
N VAL A 115 10.37 4.82 10.12
CA VAL A 115 9.09 5.50 10.26
C VAL A 115 9.31 6.76 11.11
N ALA A 116 9.03 7.92 10.56
CA ALA A 116 9.17 9.20 11.28
C ALA A 116 7.90 9.58 12.03
N GLN A 117 6.74 9.27 11.44
CA GLN A 117 5.43 9.64 11.96
C GLN A 117 4.35 8.80 11.31
N VAL A 118 3.28 8.58 12.04
CA VAL A 118 2.03 8.03 11.52
C VAL A 118 0.90 9.01 11.80
N ASN A 119 0.18 9.45 10.75
CA ASN A 119 -1.03 10.25 10.90
C ASN A 119 -2.23 9.35 10.67
N TYR A 120 -3.07 9.22 11.69
CA TYR A 120 -4.34 8.52 11.57
C TYR A 120 -5.43 9.50 11.15
N ILE A 121 -6.16 9.15 10.10
CA ILE A 121 -7.29 9.92 9.60
C ILE A 121 -8.52 9.03 9.66
N SER A 122 -9.41 9.32 10.59
CA SER A 122 -10.70 8.65 10.73
C SER A 122 -11.58 8.91 9.52
N GLY A 123 -12.41 7.96 9.15
CA GLY A 123 -13.30 8.10 8.03
C GLY A 123 -14.28 6.93 7.90
N ASP A 124 -14.86 6.81 6.74
CA ASP A 124 -15.78 5.74 6.38
C ASP A 124 -15.03 4.43 6.05
N THR A 125 -15.79 3.41 5.63
CA THR A 125 -15.27 2.09 5.24
C THR A 125 -15.86 1.62 3.92
N TRP A 126 -16.01 2.50 2.95
CA TRP A 126 -16.51 2.17 1.63
C TRP A 126 -15.68 1.07 0.99
N ASN A 127 -16.36 0.18 0.27
CA ASN A 127 -15.66 -0.85 -0.52
C ASN A 127 -14.82 -0.18 -1.62
N VAL A 128 -13.57 -0.59 -1.76
CA VAL A 128 -12.61 -0.08 -2.76
C VAL A 128 -12.57 -0.93 -4.05
N ASN A 129 -13.66 -1.64 -4.36
CA ASN A 129 -13.77 -2.37 -5.61
C ASN A 129 -13.90 -1.41 -6.82
N PRO A 130 -13.65 -1.88 -8.06
CA PRO A 130 -13.71 -1.03 -9.25
C PRO A 130 -15.04 -0.36 -9.50
N VAL A 131 -16.16 -0.96 -9.05
CA VAL A 131 -17.50 -0.37 -9.21
C VAL A 131 -17.67 0.83 -8.29
N ALA A 132 -17.30 0.70 -7.00
CA ALA A 132 -17.36 1.79 -6.03
C ALA A 132 -16.41 2.94 -6.42
N LEU A 133 -15.19 2.61 -6.84
CA LEU A 133 -14.20 3.61 -7.28
C LEU A 133 -14.67 4.44 -8.48
N ARG A 134 -15.56 3.92 -9.31
CA ARG A 134 -16.14 4.63 -10.47
C ARG A 134 -17.44 5.37 -10.15
N ARG A 135 -17.98 5.24 -8.94
CA ARG A 135 -19.27 5.83 -8.55
C ARG A 135 -19.18 6.79 -7.38
N ILE A 136 -18.16 6.65 -6.55
CA ILE A 136 -17.99 7.45 -5.32
C ILE A 136 -16.76 8.33 -5.49
N GLU A 137 -16.98 9.62 -5.56
CA GLU A 137 -15.90 10.62 -5.61
C GLU A 137 -15.10 10.64 -4.31
N ASN A 138 -13.78 10.85 -4.43
CA ASN A 138 -12.85 10.98 -3.29
C ASN A 138 -12.92 9.78 -2.31
N LEU A 139 -13.19 8.57 -2.81
CA LEU A 139 -13.44 7.40 -1.97
C LEU A 139 -12.25 7.11 -1.04
N PHE A 140 -11.02 7.16 -1.54
CA PHE A 140 -9.83 6.95 -0.72
C PHE A 140 -9.67 8.01 0.38
N CYS A 141 -10.13 9.24 0.11
CA CYS A 141 -10.09 10.34 1.08
C CYS A 141 -11.22 10.26 2.11
N LYS A 142 -12.34 9.61 1.76
CA LYS A 142 -13.46 9.38 2.68
C LYS A 142 -13.19 8.24 3.67
N ASN A 143 -12.41 7.25 3.24
CA ASN A 143 -12.15 6.07 4.05
C ASN A 143 -11.11 6.33 5.15
N GLU A 144 -11.27 5.60 6.26
CA GLU A 144 -10.27 5.48 7.31
C GLU A 144 -8.92 5.09 6.73
N ARG A 145 -7.87 5.77 7.14
CA ARG A 145 -6.50 5.55 6.63
C ARG A 145 -5.43 5.97 7.61
N ALA A 146 -4.25 5.41 7.42
CA ALA A 146 -3.04 5.86 8.10
C ALA A 146 -2.05 6.41 7.07
N VAL A 147 -1.46 7.57 7.31
CA VAL A 147 -0.39 8.15 6.50
C VAL A 147 0.93 7.85 7.19
N ILE A 148 1.66 6.85 6.70
CA ILE A 148 2.91 6.38 7.29
C ILE A 148 4.07 7.11 6.59
N ARG A 149 4.65 8.07 7.29
CA ARG A 149 5.81 8.84 6.80
C ARG A 149 7.08 8.06 7.09
N THR A 150 7.77 7.62 6.05
CA THR A 150 9.07 6.96 6.17
C THR A 150 10.18 7.79 5.54
N VAL A 151 11.40 7.56 6.02
CA VAL A 151 12.63 8.11 5.45
C VAL A 151 13.56 6.94 5.16
N LEU A 152 14.04 6.83 3.93
CA LEU A 152 14.96 5.78 3.52
C LEU A 152 16.31 5.94 4.22
N GLU A 153 16.83 4.87 4.81
CA GLU A 153 18.03 4.93 5.68
C GLU A 153 19.27 5.42 4.93
N THR A 154 19.50 4.95 3.72
CA THR A 154 20.75 5.24 2.99
C THR A 154 20.66 6.57 2.22
N SER A 155 19.53 6.84 1.58
CA SER A 155 19.40 7.98 0.67
C SER A 155 18.74 9.20 1.29
N GLY A 156 18.06 9.05 2.44
CA GLY A 156 17.31 10.11 3.10
C GLY A 156 16.01 10.52 2.38
N TYR A 157 15.65 9.89 1.27
CA TYR A 157 14.41 10.22 0.57
C TYR A 157 13.17 9.90 1.40
N PRO A 158 12.19 10.81 1.46
CA PRO A 158 10.88 10.51 2.04
C PRO A 158 10.07 9.61 1.12
N VAL A 159 9.48 8.56 1.69
CA VAL A 159 8.51 7.69 1.01
C VAL A 159 7.31 7.55 1.94
N THR A 160 6.11 7.76 1.43
CA THR A 160 4.89 7.64 2.24
C THR A 160 4.03 6.49 1.76
N LEU A 161 3.62 5.66 2.70
CA LEU A 161 2.62 4.63 2.47
C LEU A 161 1.30 5.10 3.09
N VAL A 162 0.22 4.96 2.32
CA VAL A 162 -1.12 5.29 2.78
C VAL A 162 -2.00 4.03 2.71
N PRO A 163 -1.96 3.16 3.74
CA PRO A 163 -2.95 2.11 3.88
C PRO A 163 -4.33 2.73 4.12
N VAL A 164 -5.27 2.39 3.25
CA VAL A 164 -6.67 2.81 3.28
C VAL A 164 -7.51 1.59 3.61
N ALA A 165 -8.25 1.66 4.70
CA ALA A 165 -9.13 0.59 5.14
C ALA A 165 -10.44 0.57 4.34
N ALA A 166 -11.05 -0.61 4.21
CA ALA A 166 -12.31 -0.79 3.50
C ALA A 166 -13.12 -1.95 4.07
N VAL A 167 -14.43 -1.93 3.86
CA VAL A 167 -15.41 -2.97 4.17
C VAL A 167 -15.62 -3.28 5.66
N LEU A 168 -16.76 -2.83 6.17
CA LEU A 168 -17.48 -3.19 7.41
C LEU A 168 -16.76 -3.01 8.77
N VAL A 169 -15.52 -3.38 8.92
CA VAL A 169 -14.76 -3.22 10.18
C VAL A 169 -13.34 -2.85 9.80
N ALA A 170 -13.17 -1.61 9.41
CA ALA A 170 -11.86 -1.09 9.10
C ALA A 170 -10.94 -1.21 10.33
N SER A 171 -9.84 -1.91 10.19
CA SER A 171 -8.75 -1.81 11.15
C SER A 171 -7.42 -2.07 10.47
N ILE A 172 -6.50 -1.16 10.75
CA ILE A 172 -5.11 -1.22 10.31
C ILE A 172 -4.28 -1.53 11.55
N ARG A 173 -3.45 -2.55 11.48
CA ARG A 173 -2.48 -2.89 12.51
C ARG A 173 -1.10 -2.44 12.08
N LEU A 174 -0.40 -1.75 12.95
CA LEU A 174 1.00 -1.36 12.76
C LEU A 174 1.85 -1.93 13.89
N HIS A 175 2.90 -2.69 13.55
CA HIS A 175 3.81 -3.25 14.56
C HIS A 175 4.48 -2.17 15.42
N CYS A 176 4.82 -1.03 14.81
CA CYS A 176 5.50 0.07 15.50
C CYS A 176 4.66 0.78 16.56
N LEU A 177 3.35 0.61 16.55
CA LEU A 177 2.47 1.32 17.48
C LEU A 177 1.80 0.39 18.50
N GLY A 178 1.79 -0.92 18.26
CA GLY A 178 1.08 -1.87 19.12
C GLY A 178 -0.45 -1.68 19.16
N GLU A 179 -0.96 -0.65 18.50
CA GLU A 179 -2.37 -0.29 18.52
C GLU A 179 -3.08 -0.63 17.20
N ARG A 180 -4.40 -0.79 17.32
CA ARG A 180 -5.30 -1.00 16.19
C ARG A 180 -6.02 0.31 15.88
N PHE A 181 -5.87 0.82 14.67
CA PHE A 181 -6.74 1.87 14.18
C PHE A 181 -8.08 1.29 13.72
N HIS A 182 -9.16 1.92 14.15
CA HIS A 182 -10.54 1.55 13.81
C HIS A 182 -11.46 2.73 14.09
N LEU A 183 -12.71 2.68 13.63
CA LEU A 183 -13.69 3.76 13.76
C LEU A 183 -13.96 4.26 15.20
N ARG A 184 -13.56 3.50 16.22
CA ARG A 184 -13.68 3.89 17.65
C ARG A 184 -12.35 4.31 18.26
N TYR A 185 -11.30 4.46 17.45
CA TYR A 185 -10.01 4.94 17.93
C TYR A 185 -10.15 6.34 18.56
N ARG A 186 -9.54 6.52 19.73
CA ARG A 186 -9.60 7.76 20.53
C ARG A 186 -8.22 8.31 20.89
N GLY A 187 -7.17 7.67 20.41
CA GLY A 187 -5.81 8.14 20.61
C GLY A 187 -5.45 9.35 19.75
N PRO A 188 -4.19 9.82 19.83
CA PRO A 188 -3.72 10.97 19.05
C PRO A 188 -3.73 10.67 17.55
N ASN A 189 -4.15 11.64 16.74
CA ASN A 189 -4.16 11.49 15.29
C ASN A 189 -2.77 11.61 14.66
N VAL A 190 -1.83 12.27 15.33
CA VAL A 190 -0.44 12.42 14.90
C VAL A 190 0.45 11.71 15.91
N ILE A 191 1.13 10.67 15.47
CA ILE A 191 1.89 9.77 16.34
C ILE A 191 3.35 9.78 15.88
N PRO A 192 4.26 10.40 16.63
CA PRO A 192 5.70 10.31 16.38
C PRO A 192 6.16 8.85 16.48
N CYS A 193 7.05 8.43 15.59
CA CYS A 193 7.56 7.07 15.57
C CYS A 193 9.05 7.08 15.21
N THR A 194 9.80 6.11 15.73
CA THR A 194 11.23 5.95 15.43
C THR A 194 11.59 4.52 15.01
N ALA A 195 10.57 3.71 14.74
CA ALA A 195 10.76 2.32 14.35
C ALA A 195 11.51 2.22 13.01
N ARG A 196 12.41 1.26 12.93
CA ARG A 196 13.22 0.95 11.76
C ARG A 196 12.79 -0.38 11.18
N TYR A 197 12.78 -0.47 9.87
CA TYR A 197 12.42 -1.68 9.13
C TYR A 197 13.45 -1.95 8.04
N ALA A 198 13.90 -3.18 7.95
CA ALA A 198 14.64 -3.65 6.80
C ALA A 198 13.70 -3.79 5.58
N LYS A 199 14.25 -3.66 4.38
CA LYS A 199 13.53 -3.88 3.13
C LYS A 199 12.84 -5.26 3.13
N GLY A 200 11.54 -5.29 2.90
CA GLY A 200 10.73 -6.51 2.94
C GLY A 200 10.30 -6.96 4.35
N GLN A 201 10.70 -6.27 5.42
CA GLN A 201 10.22 -6.58 6.76
C GLN A 201 8.75 -6.17 6.91
N GLU A 202 7.95 -6.99 7.58
CA GLU A 202 6.54 -6.72 7.83
C GLU A 202 6.35 -5.49 8.72
N MET A 203 5.51 -4.56 8.27
CA MET A 203 5.15 -3.34 9.00
C MET A 203 3.79 -3.45 9.69
N GLY A 204 2.90 -4.30 9.18
CA GLY A 204 1.55 -4.45 9.69
C GLY A 204 0.63 -5.23 8.76
N TRP A 205 -0.66 -5.18 9.05
CA TRP A 205 -1.68 -5.87 8.26
C TRP A 205 -3.03 -5.19 8.33
N PHE A 206 -3.89 -5.55 7.40
CA PHE A 206 -5.31 -5.20 7.40
C PHE A 206 -6.14 -6.36 7.94
N GLU A 207 -7.13 -6.06 8.75
CA GLU A 207 -8.08 -7.07 9.23
C GLU A 207 -9.26 -7.28 8.26
N HIS A 208 -9.43 -6.39 7.29
CA HIS A 208 -10.42 -6.43 6.20
C HIS A 208 -9.90 -5.76 4.93
N GLY A 209 -10.69 -5.76 3.85
CA GLY A 209 -10.30 -5.26 2.53
C GLY A 209 -9.60 -3.90 2.48
N SER A 210 -8.70 -3.69 1.53
CA SER A 210 -7.72 -2.62 1.62
C SER A 210 -7.10 -2.17 0.30
N THR A 211 -6.47 -1.01 0.38
CA THR A 211 -5.62 -0.43 -0.66
C THR A 211 -4.41 0.20 0.02
N ILE A 212 -3.25 0.15 -0.60
CA ILE A 212 -2.09 0.95 -0.20
C ILE A 212 -1.74 1.88 -1.34
N ILE A 213 -1.59 3.17 -1.05
CA ILE A 213 -1.06 4.14 -2.01
C ILE A 213 0.35 4.48 -1.57
N VAL A 214 1.32 4.31 -2.47
CA VAL A 214 2.74 4.59 -2.23
C VAL A 214 3.11 5.87 -2.95
N PHE A 215 3.74 6.80 -2.24
CA PHE A 215 4.25 8.05 -2.77
C PHE A 215 5.77 8.12 -2.67
N ALA A 216 6.39 8.59 -3.71
CA ALA A 216 7.81 8.94 -3.76
C ALA A 216 8.00 10.33 -4.38
N PRO A 217 9.02 11.11 -3.97
CA PRO A 217 9.25 12.47 -4.47
C PRO A 217 9.73 12.50 -5.92
N ALA A 218 9.93 13.69 -6.44
CA ALA A 218 10.46 13.89 -7.79
C ALA A 218 11.79 13.13 -8.03
N GLY A 219 11.97 12.63 -9.24
CA GLY A 219 13.14 11.84 -9.64
C GLY A 219 12.96 10.32 -9.52
N PHE A 220 12.00 9.83 -8.73
CA PHE A 220 11.63 8.42 -8.75
C PHE A 220 10.88 8.08 -10.04
N ARG A 221 11.00 6.83 -10.49
CA ARG A 221 10.32 6.32 -11.70
C ARG A 221 9.68 4.97 -11.41
N LEU A 222 8.53 4.70 -12.03
CA LEU A 222 7.92 3.38 -11.95
C LEU A 222 8.87 2.32 -12.53
N ALA A 223 8.94 1.17 -11.87
CA ALA A 223 9.68 0.03 -12.39
C ALA A 223 9.04 -0.50 -13.69
N PRO A 224 9.83 -1.07 -14.62
CA PRO A 224 9.29 -1.68 -15.84
C PRO A 224 8.18 -2.67 -15.54
N GLY A 225 7.05 -2.56 -16.24
CA GLY A 225 5.89 -3.43 -16.07
C GLY A 225 4.90 -3.01 -14.97
N VAL A 226 5.21 -1.98 -14.16
CA VAL A 226 4.23 -1.38 -13.23
C VAL A 226 3.26 -0.52 -14.02
N ARG A 227 2.03 -1.00 -14.18
CA ARG A 227 0.96 -0.34 -14.92
C ARG A 227 -0.40 -0.80 -14.41
N GLU A 228 -1.43 0.00 -14.62
CA GLU A 228 -2.81 -0.33 -14.25
C GLU A 228 -3.23 -1.73 -14.71
N GLY A 229 -3.91 -2.45 -13.83
CA GLY A 229 -4.39 -3.81 -14.06
C GLY A 229 -3.36 -4.92 -13.85
N ARG A 230 -2.06 -4.61 -13.70
CA ARG A 230 -1.02 -5.60 -13.44
C ARG A 230 -1.13 -6.14 -12.02
N ILE A 231 -1.02 -7.46 -11.87
CA ILE A 231 -0.81 -8.09 -10.55
C ILE A 231 0.66 -7.93 -10.18
N ILE A 232 0.90 -7.42 -8.98
CA ILE A 232 2.22 -7.31 -8.37
C ILE A 232 2.22 -8.04 -7.03
N ARG A 233 3.31 -8.71 -6.69
CA ARG A 233 3.48 -9.36 -5.40
C ARG A 233 4.39 -8.54 -4.48
N CYS A 234 4.19 -8.65 -3.20
CA CYS A 234 5.08 -8.12 -2.18
C CYS A 234 6.54 -8.49 -2.50
N GLY A 235 7.47 -7.55 -2.35
CA GLY A 235 8.88 -7.76 -2.65
C GLY A 235 9.29 -7.53 -4.11
N GLN A 236 8.39 -7.50 -5.07
CA GLN A 236 8.71 -7.18 -6.47
C GLN A 236 9.03 -5.70 -6.66
N SER A 237 9.83 -5.37 -7.69
CA SER A 237 10.21 -3.99 -8.03
C SER A 237 8.98 -3.11 -8.27
N LEU A 238 8.91 -1.96 -7.61
CA LEU A 238 7.81 -1.00 -7.71
C LEU A 238 8.25 0.32 -8.33
N MET A 239 9.32 0.93 -7.79
CA MET A 239 9.87 2.20 -8.26
C MET A 239 11.39 2.19 -8.17
N ALA A 240 12.07 2.80 -9.14
CA ALA A 240 13.49 3.06 -9.11
C ALA A 240 13.77 4.39 -8.39
N LEU A 241 14.81 4.42 -7.56
CA LEU A 241 15.34 5.62 -6.92
C LEU A 241 15.99 6.55 -7.96
N PRO A 242 16.09 7.86 -7.70
CA PRO A 242 16.84 8.78 -8.54
C PRO A 242 18.28 8.32 -8.74
N GLY A 243 18.78 8.40 -9.98
CA GLY A 243 20.14 7.96 -10.34
C GLY A 243 20.27 6.47 -10.62
N ASN A 244 19.31 5.64 -10.28
CA ASN A 244 19.29 4.25 -10.69
C ASN A 244 18.69 4.13 -12.11
N ALA A 245 19.57 4.07 -13.12
CA ALA A 245 19.18 3.74 -14.49
C ALA A 245 18.90 2.22 -14.51
N GLY A 246 17.70 1.81 -14.10
CA GLY A 246 17.21 0.46 -14.39
C GLY A 246 17.34 0.20 -15.91
N PRO A 247 17.43 -1.07 -16.36
CA PRO A 247 17.61 -1.40 -17.75
C PRO A 247 16.60 -0.64 -18.61
N ALA A 248 17.11 0.15 -19.55
CA ALA A 248 16.29 0.90 -20.49
C ALA A 248 15.29 -0.09 -21.10
N ALA A 249 14.00 0.22 -21.04
CA ALA A 249 13.02 -0.53 -21.82
C ALA A 249 13.53 -0.49 -23.26
N SER A 250 13.97 -1.64 -23.77
CA SER A 250 14.29 -1.79 -25.18
C SER A 250 13.05 -1.35 -25.95
N ALA A 251 13.15 -0.26 -26.66
CA ALA A 251 12.16 0.17 -27.63
C ALA A 251 12.06 -0.98 -28.64
N GLY A 252 11.07 -1.84 -28.45
CA GLY A 252 10.66 -2.82 -29.45
C GLY A 252 10.21 -2.01 -30.65
N GLY A 253 11.06 -1.97 -31.67
CA GLY A 253 10.76 -1.37 -32.95
C GLY A 253 9.60 -2.10 -33.63
N LEU A 254 8.82 -1.29 -34.32
CA LEU A 254 7.93 -1.53 -35.48
C LEU A 254 7.17 -2.86 -35.51
#